data_bd1a815e752240471cf482815f121668
#
_entry.id   bd1a815e752240471cf482815f121668
#
_cell.length_a   1.000
_cell.length_b   1.000
_cell.length_c   1.000
_cell.angle_alpha   90.00
_cell.angle_beta   90.00
_cell.angle_gamma   90.00
#
_symmetry.space_group_name_H-M   'P 1'
#
loop_
_entity.id
_entity.type
_entity.pdbx_description
1 polymer ?
#
loop_
_entity_poly.entity_id
_entity_poly.type
_entity_poly.pdbx_seq_one_letter_code
_entity_poly.pdbx_strand_id
1 'polypeptide(L)'
;MDHLGGYSQLLSCYVWKLKNCKFHMCSSEAVATIWTIEQVHRNYNFSMQKGRGRTSRIRRRKLLRTSASGGVNESHRSEFIELKKWLKERKFEDRNLTPAYFPGTGRGLMSKTSLREGQMIISLPESCLLTTDTVIQSYLGPYITKWMPPPSPLLALCTFLVSEKHAGDQSLWKPYLDILPKSYTCPVCLEPEVVDVLPQPLKAKAKEQRARVQEFFASSRDFFSFLQPLFVEAIDSIFSYSAFLWAWCTVNTRAVYLRPRWRECLSAEPDTCALAPYLDLLNHSPHIQVKAAFNKETGCYEIRAASRCRKHEQVFICYGPHDNQRLLLEYGFVSLHNPHACVYVSTEI
;
A
#
# COMPACT_ATOMS: atom_id res chain seq x y z
N MET A 1 16.27 6.92 31.03
CA MET A 1 17.10 6.64 29.83
C MET A 1 17.06 5.16 29.40
N ASP A 2 16.28 4.33 30.10
CA ASP A 2 16.32 2.85 29.92
C ASP A 2 15.25 2.23 29.03
N HIS A 3 14.34 3.03 28.46
CA HIS A 3 13.28 2.49 27.58
C HIS A 3 13.71 2.20 26.12
N LEU A 4 14.89 2.65 25.69
CA LEU A 4 15.41 2.37 24.34
C LEU A 4 16.16 1.03 24.23
N GLY A 5 16.59 0.46 25.35
CA GLY A 5 17.31 -0.82 25.40
C GLY A 5 16.42 -2.04 25.06
N GLY A 6 15.18 -2.01 25.48
CA GLY A 6 14.23 -3.12 25.27
C GLY A 6 13.86 -3.37 23.80
N TYR A 7 13.70 -2.34 23.01
CA TYR A 7 13.37 -2.44 21.58
C TYR A 7 14.53 -2.98 20.74
N SER A 8 15.77 -2.58 21.07
CA SER A 8 16.97 -3.10 20.41
C SER A 8 17.17 -4.60 20.68
N GLN A 9 16.88 -5.07 21.89
CA GLN A 9 16.98 -6.48 22.25
C GLN A 9 15.84 -7.30 21.60
N LEU A 10 14.62 -6.78 21.52
CA LEU A 10 13.51 -7.46 20.84
C LEU A 10 13.76 -7.62 19.33
N LEU A 11 14.22 -6.55 18.66
CA LEU A 11 14.60 -6.62 17.24
C LEU A 11 15.79 -7.58 17.02
N SER A 12 16.77 -7.56 17.87
CA SER A 12 17.92 -8.49 17.81
C SER A 12 17.51 -9.95 18.03
N CYS A 13 16.61 -10.23 18.98
CA CYS A 13 16.03 -11.56 19.19
C CYS A 13 15.19 -12.02 18.00
N TYR A 14 14.48 -11.08 17.35
CA TYR A 14 13.66 -11.34 16.17
C TYR A 14 14.51 -11.75 14.96
N VAL A 15 15.55 -10.96 14.68
CA VAL A 15 16.51 -11.25 13.61
C VAL A 15 17.27 -12.56 13.88
N TRP A 16 17.62 -12.84 15.14
CA TRP A 16 18.29 -14.08 15.52
C TRP A 16 17.37 -15.31 15.36
N LYS A 17 16.12 -15.24 15.77
CA LYS A 17 15.12 -16.31 15.56
C LYS A 17 14.85 -16.57 14.09
N LEU A 18 14.72 -15.53 13.27
CA LEU A 18 14.54 -15.66 11.81
C LEU A 18 15.76 -16.29 11.14
N LYS A 19 16.99 -16.00 11.59
CA LYS A 19 18.22 -16.61 11.05
C LYS A 19 18.39 -18.08 11.40
N ASN A 20 17.90 -18.51 12.55
CA ASN A 20 18.07 -19.88 13.04
C ASN A 20 16.92 -20.83 12.70
N CYS A 21 15.80 -20.33 12.19
CA CYS A 21 14.80 -21.17 11.56
C CYS A 21 15.37 -21.68 10.22
N LYS A 22 15.54 -22.98 10.05
CA LYS A 22 15.88 -23.62 8.78
C LYS A 22 14.68 -23.52 7.84
N PHE A 23 14.50 -22.34 7.24
CA PHE A 23 13.50 -22.16 6.21
C PHE A 23 14.04 -22.62 4.86
N HIS A 24 13.37 -23.54 4.23
CA HIS A 24 13.41 -23.71 2.79
C HIS A 24 12.56 -22.56 2.21
N MET A 25 13.24 -21.42 1.99
CA MET A 25 12.59 -20.23 1.49
C MET A 25 12.49 -20.29 -0.04
N CYS A 26 11.28 -20.42 -0.51
CA CYS A 26 10.94 -20.48 -1.93
C CYS A 26 10.48 -19.12 -2.51
N SER A 27 10.82 -17.96 -1.93
CA SER A 27 10.56 -16.68 -2.58
C SER A 27 11.62 -15.63 -2.30
N SER A 28 12.08 -14.98 -3.37
CA SER A 28 13.02 -13.84 -3.33
C SER A 28 12.50 -12.64 -2.51
N GLU A 29 11.19 -12.56 -2.28
CA GLU A 29 10.51 -11.43 -1.63
C GLU A 29 10.56 -11.51 -0.10
N ALA A 30 10.45 -12.71 0.47
CA ALA A 30 10.66 -12.90 1.92
C ALA A 30 12.12 -12.60 2.30
N VAL A 31 13.07 -12.91 1.40
CA VAL A 31 14.48 -12.52 1.54
C VAL A 31 14.63 -11.00 1.51
N ALA A 32 13.89 -10.30 0.63
CA ALA A 32 13.90 -8.83 0.56
C ALA A 32 13.36 -8.17 1.84
N THR A 33 12.32 -8.74 2.45
CA THR A 33 11.78 -8.23 3.73
C THR A 33 12.77 -8.41 4.87
N ILE A 34 13.42 -9.57 4.98
CA ILE A 34 14.48 -9.84 5.96
C ILE A 34 15.69 -8.94 5.70
N TRP A 35 16.05 -8.75 4.42
CA TRP A 35 17.16 -7.88 4.03
C TRP A 35 16.89 -6.42 4.38
N THR A 36 15.64 -5.95 4.23
CA THR A 36 15.20 -4.60 4.65
C THR A 36 15.33 -4.42 6.16
N ILE A 37 14.93 -5.42 6.96
CA ILE A 37 15.11 -5.41 8.42
C ILE A 37 16.60 -5.41 8.80
N GLU A 38 17.44 -6.19 8.12
CA GLU A 38 18.89 -6.20 8.35
C GLU A 38 19.57 -4.88 7.97
N GLN A 39 19.17 -4.24 6.85
CA GLN A 39 19.69 -2.94 6.44
C GLN A 39 19.33 -1.85 7.47
N VAL A 40 18.12 -1.87 8.00
CA VAL A 40 17.68 -0.98 9.07
C VAL A 40 18.53 -1.18 10.33
N HIS A 41 18.81 -2.44 10.70
CA HIS A 41 19.64 -2.77 11.86
C HIS A 41 21.12 -2.36 11.66
N ARG A 42 21.70 -2.57 10.47
CA ARG A 42 23.06 -2.13 10.12
C ARG A 42 23.19 -0.61 10.15
N ASN A 43 22.20 0.11 9.62
CA ASN A 43 22.17 1.58 9.64
C ASN A 43 22.07 2.12 11.07
N TYR A 44 21.31 1.45 11.96
CA TYR A 44 21.20 1.82 13.37
C TYR A 44 22.52 1.60 14.13
N ASN A 45 23.18 0.45 13.94
CA ASN A 45 24.47 0.15 14.58
C ASN A 45 25.61 1.05 14.07
N PHE A 46 25.57 1.45 12.79
CA PHE A 46 26.56 2.35 12.22
C PHE A 46 26.44 3.79 12.77
N SER A 47 25.20 4.20 13.16
CA SER A 47 24.94 5.50 13.79
C SER A 47 25.54 5.63 15.21
N MET A 48 25.81 4.50 15.89
CA MET A 48 26.31 4.47 17.26
C MET A 48 27.84 4.56 17.38
N GLN A 49 28.61 4.43 16.29
CA GLN A 49 30.07 4.59 16.34
C GLN A 49 30.48 6.07 16.35
N LYS A 50 30.78 6.58 17.53
CA LYS A 50 31.28 7.96 17.76
C LYS A 50 32.73 8.10 17.32
N GLY A 51 32.99 8.39 16.06
CA GLY A 51 34.29 8.87 15.58
C GLY A 51 34.39 10.40 15.66
N ARG A 52 35.33 10.93 16.43
CA ARG A 52 35.59 12.39 16.62
C ARG A 52 36.61 12.90 15.62
N GLY A 53 36.26 13.11 14.34
CA GLY A 53 37.19 13.71 13.37
C GLY A 53 36.48 14.46 12.25
N ARG A 54 37.17 15.48 11.67
CA ARG A 54 36.64 16.31 10.56
C ARG A 54 36.29 15.49 9.32
N THR A 55 37.08 14.47 9.01
CA THR A 55 36.85 13.49 7.93
C THR A 55 35.66 12.58 8.20
N SER A 56 35.41 12.20 9.46
CA SER A 56 34.21 11.43 9.85
C SER A 56 32.94 12.25 9.71
N ARG A 57 32.97 13.57 9.98
CA ARG A 57 31.81 14.46 9.74
C ARG A 57 31.50 14.61 8.25
N ILE A 58 32.53 14.72 7.41
CA ILE A 58 32.37 14.83 5.96
C ILE A 58 31.85 13.49 5.39
N ARG A 59 32.38 12.34 5.83
CA ARG A 59 31.87 11.02 5.45
C ARG A 59 30.44 10.79 5.94
N ARG A 60 30.11 11.17 7.17
CA ARG A 60 28.72 11.12 7.68
C ARG A 60 27.78 12.04 6.89
N ARG A 61 28.18 13.27 6.57
CA ARG A 61 27.38 14.16 5.72
C ARG A 61 27.23 13.60 4.31
N LYS A 62 28.24 12.94 3.77
CA LYS A 62 28.16 12.29 2.47
C LYS A 62 27.30 11.02 2.51
N LEU A 63 27.42 10.16 3.55
CA LEU A 63 26.54 9.02 3.77
C LEU A 63 25.09 9.41 4.04
N LEU A 64 24.87 10.41 4.89
CA LEU A 64 23.51 10.96 5.13
C LEU A 64 22.92 11.61 3.88
N ARG A 65 23.76 12.24 3.03
CA ARG A 65 23.32 12.75 1.71
C ARG A 65 23.03 11.64 0.71
N THR A 66 23.78 10.55 0.72
CA THR A 66 23.58 9.39 -0.19
C THR A 66 22.46 8.47 0.29
N SER A 67 22.18 8.39 1.60
CA SER A 67 21.09 7.59 2.13
C SER A 67 19.72 8.31 2.13
N ALA A 68 19.70 9.65 2.02
CA ALA A 68 18.47 10.43 2.13
C ALA A 68 17.90 10.93 0.80
N SER A 69 18.57 10.79 -0.36
CA SER A 69 18.13 11.47 -1.59
C SER A 69 18.31 10.72 -2.91
N GLY A 70 18.71 9.48 -2.89
CA GLY A 70 19.09 8.75 -4.11
C GLY A 70 18.00 7.85 -4.67
N GLY A 71 16.84 8.37 -5.06
CA GLY A 71 15.86 7.60 -5.84
C GLY A 71 16.40 7.28 -7.24
N VAL A 72 16.27 6.03 -7.67
CA VAL A 72 16.57 5.60 -9.04
C VAL A 72 15.32 5.82 -9.90
N ASN A 73 15.43 6.67 -10.93
CA ASN A 73 14.32 6.97 -11.83
C ASN A 73 13.91 5.73 -12.62
N GLU A 74 12.66 5.33 -12.51
CA GLU A 74 12.06 4.19 -13.21
C GLU A 74 11.08 4.59 -14.33
N SER A 75 10.96 5.86 -14.66
CA SER A 75 9.99 6.36 -15.65
C SER A 75 10.20 5.81 -17.07
N HIS A 76 11.34 5.19 -17.35
CA HIS A 76 11.69 4.54 -18.61
C HIS A 76 11.16 3.10 -18.74
N ARG A 77 10.68 2.50 -17.64
CA ARG A 77 10.12 1.14 -17.66
C ARG A 77 8.78 1.14 -18.40
N SER A 78 8.54 0.07 -19.14
CA SER A 78 7.36 -0.08 -20.00
C SER A 78 6.04 0.14 -19.26
N GLU A 79 5.91 -0.44 -18.06
CA GLU A 79 4.69 -0.32 -17.27
C GLU A 79 4.37 1.13 -16.87
N PHE A 80 5.38 1.95 -16.57
CA PHE A 80 5.16 3.36 -16.27
C PHE A 80 4.94 4.23 -17.52
N ILE A 81 5.47 3.83 -18.66
CA ILE A 81 5.20 4.49 -19.94
C ILE A 81 3.74 4.26 -20.33
N GLU A 82 3.27 3.01 -20.26
CA GLU A 82 1.88 2.67 -20.59
C GLU A 82 0.89 3.30 -19.61
N LEU A 83 1.19 3.30 -18.29
CA LEU A 83 0.38 4.00 -17.32
C LEU A 83 0.27 5.49 -17.63
N LYS A 84 1.36 6.16 -18.02
CA LYS A 84 1.32 7.59 -18.35
C LYS A 84 0.50 7.88 -19.61
N LYS A 85 0.54 7.01 -20.62
CA LYS A 85 -0.31 7.12 -21.82
C LYS A 85 -1.78 7.01 -21.43
N TRP A 86 -2.12 5.97 -20.67
CA TRP A 86 -3.46 5.72 -20.17
C TRP A 86 -4.03 6.88 -19.33
N LEU A 87 -3.19 7.49 -18.47
CA LEU A 87 -3.56 8.65 -17.67
C LEU A 87 -3.77 9.89 -18.55
N LYS A 88 -2.91 10.11 -19.58
CA LYS A 88 -3.03 11.23 -20.50
C LYS A 88 -4.32 11.20 -21.32
N GLU A 89 -4.75 10.01 -21.75
CA GLU A 89 -6.05 9.81 -22.40
C GLU A 89 -7.23 10.23 -21.49
N ARG A 90 -7.04 10.10 -20.16
CA ARG A 90 -8.00 10.52 -19.12
C ARG A 90 -7.76 11.95 -18.61
N LYS A 91 -7.04 12.77 -19.40
CA LYS A 91 -6.74 14.19 -19.13
C LYS A 91 -5.87 14.44 -17.89
N PHE A 92 -5.10 13.44 -17.46
CA PHE A 92 -4.09 13.62 -16.42
C PHE A 92 -2.68 13.61 -17.00
N GLU A 93 -1.93 14.69 -16.75
CA GLU A 93 -0.52 14.78 -17.06
C GLU A 93 0.25 15.33 -15.87
N ASP A 94 1.09 14.46 -15.28
CA ASP A 94 1.93 14.89 -14.17
C ASP A 94 3.21 15.58 -14.67
N ARG A 95 3.41 16.82 -14.20
CA ARG A 95 4.57 17.65 -14.53
C ARG A 95 5.62 17.69 -13.43
N ASN A 96 5.25 17.33 -12.20
CA ASN A 96 6.05 17.57 -11.00
C ASN A 96 6.78 16.33 -10.50
N LEU A 97 6.26 15.13 -10.77
CA LEU A 97 6.73 13.89 -10.18
C LEU A 97 7.25 12.91 -11.25
N THR A 98 8.00 11.92 -10.79
CA THR A 98 8.43 10.80 -11.62
C THR A 98 8.50 9.52 -10.78
N PRO A 99 8.05 8.37 -11.29
CA PRO A 99 8.23 7.10 -10.63
C PRO A 99 9.72 6.82 -10.40
N ALA A 100 10.05 6.39 -9.20
CA ALA A 100 11.40 6.06 -8.81
C ALA A 100 11.43 4.95 -7.75
N TYR A 101 12.54 4.23 -7.66
CA TYR A 101 12.82 3.28 -6.61
C TYR A 101 13.72 3.91 -5.56
N PHE A 102 13.36 3.79 -4.29
CA PHE A 102 14.09 4.34 -3.15
C PHE A 102 14.58 3.21 -2.23
N PRO A 103 15.87 3.20 -1.86
CA PRO A 103 16.34 2.28 -0.83
C PRO A 103 15.60 2.50 0.49
N GLY A 104 14.91 1.48 0.99
CA GLY A 104 14.17 1.52 2.26
C GLY A 104 12.67 1.74 2.16
N THR A 105 12.15 2.37 1.10
CA THR A 105 10.69 2.55 0.89
C THR A 105 10.17 1.90 -0.39
N GLY A 106 11.07 1.36 -1.23
CA GLY A 106 10.71 0.74 -2.49
C GLY A 106 10.27 1.75 -3.56
N ARG A 107 9.29 1.38 -4.36
CA ARG A 107 8.73 2.26 -5.39
C ARG A 107 8.01 3.44 -4.78
N GLY A 108 8.17 4.60 -5.38
CA GLY A 108 7.56 5.84 -4.93
C GLY A 108 7.61 6.92 -5.98
N LEU A 109 7.27 8.15 -5.60
CA LEU A 109 7.33 9.30 -6.50
C LEU A 109 8.44 10.27 -6.07
N MET A 110 9.27 10.65 -7.03
CA MET A 110 10.37 11.60 -6.90
C MET A 110 9.99 12.94 -7.50
N SER A 111 10.31 14.03 -6.82
CA SER A 111 10.07 15.36 -7.33
C SER A 111 11.04 15.73 -8.48
N LYS A 112 10.50 16.21 -9.61
CA LYS A 112 11.27 16.75 -10.75
C LYS A 112 11.76 18.16 -10.50
N THR A 113 11.07 18.90 -9.62
CA THR A 113 11.34 20.31 -9.29
C THR A 113 11.30 20.50 -7.78
N SER A 114 11.79 21.62 -7.28
CA SER A 114 11.56 21.97 -5.88
C SER A 114 10.10 22.36 -5.69
N LEU A 115 9.41 21.68 -4.78
CA LEU A 115 8.03 21.97 -4.40
C LEU A 115 8.01 22.91 -3.20
N ARG A 116 7.08 23.87 -3.21
CA ARG A 116 6.83 24.80 -2.09
C ARG A 116 5.64 24.26 -1.27
N GLU A 117 5.58 24.66 -0.02
CA GLU A 117 4.39 24.45 0.80
C GLU A 117 3.14 25.02 0.12
N GLY A 118 2.02 24.30 0.21
CA GLY A 118 0.75 24.64 -0.44
C GLY A 118 0.70 24.38 -1.96
N GLN A 119 1.82 24.11 -2.60
CA GLN A 119 1.86 23.83 -4.04
C GLN A 119 1.11 22.54 -4.37
N MET A 120 0.33 22.56 -5.46
CA MET A 120 -0.33 21.38 -5.99
C MET A 120 0.70 20.34 -6.41
N ILE A 121 0.62 19.14 -5.84
CA ILE A 121 1.47 17.99 -6.19
C ILE A 121 0.80 17.18 -7.28
N ILE A 122 -0.44 16.73 -7.02
CA ILE A 122 -1.25 15.91 -7.92
C ILE A 122 -2.67 16.49 -7.94
N SER A 123 -3.27 16.54 -9.12
CA SER A 123 -4.70 16.80 -9.33
C SER A 123 -5.20 15.74 -10.30
N LEU A 124 -5.70 14.63 -9.75
CA LEU A 124 -6.08 13.43 -10.50
C LEU A 124 -7.57 13.47 -10.82
N PRO A 125 -7.98 13.52 -12.12
CA PRO A 125 -9.39 13.53 -12.50
C PRO A 125 -10.16 12.30 -12.00
N GLU A 126 -11.45 12.47 -11.73
CA GLU A 126 -12.33 11.37 -11.31
C GLU A 126 -12.32 10.20 -12.31
N SER A 127 -12.20 10.49 -13.60
CA SER A 127 -12.09 9.47 -14.67
C SER A 127 -10.86 8.56 -14.56
N CYS A 128 -9.89 8.91 -13.72
CA CYS A 128 -8.74 8.08 -13.39
C CYS A 128 -8.94 7.23 -12.16
N LEU A 129 -10.00 7.48 -11.37
CA LEU A 129 -10.27 6.75 -10.13
C LEU A 129 -11.06 5.47 -10.42
N LEU A 130 -10.68 4.38 -9.76
CA LEU A 130 -11.49 3.16 -9.71
C LEU A 130 -12.35 3.21 -8.45
N THR A 131 -13.64 3.40 -8.65
CA THR A 131 -14.66 3.52 -7.60
C THR A 131 -15.72 2.46 -7.81
N THR A 132 -16.67 2.34 -6.89
CA THR A 132 -17.85 1.50 -7.08
C THR A 132 -18.71 1.95 -8.27
N ASP A 133 -18.74 3.25 -8.60
CA ASP A 133 -19.40 3.75 -9.82
C ASP A 133 -18.73 3.17 -11.08
N THR A 134 -17.41 3.08 -11.11
CA THR A 134 -16.66 2.41 -12.19
C THR A 134 -17.11 0.96 -12.34
N VAL A 135 -17.26 0.26 -11.22
CA VAL A 135 -17.67 -1.14 -11.21
C VAL A 135 -19.11 -1.31 -11.69
N ILE A 136 -20.03 -0.49 -11.19
CA ILE A 136 -21.46 -0.51 -11.57
C ILE A 136 -21.65 -0.16 -13.06
N GLN A 137 -20.82 0.71 -13.62
CA GLN A 137 -20.86 1.10 -15.04
C GLN A 137 -20.18 0.08 -15.96
N SER A 138 -19.47 -0.92 -15.42
CA SER A 138 -18.81 -1.97 -16.17
C SER A 138 -19.77 -3.12 -16.51
N TYR A 139 -19.23 -4.14 -17.18
CA TYR A 139 -19.95 -5.41 -17.47
C TYR A 139 -20.41 -6.15 -16.20
N LEU A 140 -19.86 -5.85 -15.03
CA LEU A 140 -20.31 -6.42 -13.75
C LEU A 140 -21.59 -5.75 -13.23
N GLY A 141 -21.91 -4.53 -13.64
CA GLY A 141 -23.02 -3.75 -13.11
C GLY A 141 -24.38 -4.48 -13.16
N PRO A 142 -24.79 -5.08 -14.28
CA PRO A 142 -26.04 -5.85 -14.36
C PRO A 142 -26.12 -7.02 -13.37
N TYR A 143 -25.00 -7.61 -13.00
CA TYR A 143 -24.95 -8.71 -12.01
C TYR A 143 -25.01 -8.16 -10.59
N ILE A 144 -24.27 -7.09 -10.30
CA ILE A 144 -24.27 -6.43 -8.98
C ILE A 144 -25.69 -5.94 -8.65
N THR A 145 -26.37 -5.31 -9.58
CA THR A 145 -27.73 -4.77 -9.38
C THR A 145 -28.79 -5.84 -9.19
N LYS A 146 -28.59 -7.04 -9.74
CA LYS A 146 -29.55 -8.16 -9.62
C LYS A 146 -29.30 -9.04 -8.40
N TRP A 147 -28.10 -8.97 -7.81
CA TRP A 147 -27.74 -9.82 -6.70
C TRP A 147 -28.41 -9.36 -5.38
N MET A 148 -28.96 -10.35 -4.65
CA MET A 148 -29.59 -10.11 -3.34
C MET A 148 -29.05 -11.11 -2.32
N PRO A 149 -28.65 -10.68 -1.12
CA PRO A 149 -28.60 -9.28 -0.67
C PRO A 149 -27.52 -8.46 -1.41
N PRO A 150 -27.65 -7.13 -1.49
CA PRO A 150 -26.69 -6.27 -2.19
C PRO A 150 -25.25 -6.48 -1.69
N PRO A 151 -24.25 -6.61 -2.59
CA PRO A 151 -22.86 -6.82 -2.19
C PRO A 151 -22.28 -5.56 -1.52
N SER A 152 -21.28 -5.76 -0.67
CA SER A 152 -20.59 -4.60 -0.07
C SER A 152 -19.76 -3.85 -1.10
N PRO A 153 -19.50 -2.54 -0.90
CA PRO A 153 -18.61 -1.75 -1.75
C PRO A 153 -17.23 -2.39 -1.91
N LEU A 154 -16.69 -2.95 -0.82
CA LEU A 154 -15.42 -3.67 -0.82
C LEU A 154 -15.48 -4.93 -1.68
N LEU A 155 -16.55 -5.73 -1.60
CA LEU A 155 -16.73 -6.90 -2.43
C LEU A 155 -16.80 -6.53 -3.91
N ALA A 156 -17.53 -5.47 -4.26
CA ALA A 156 -17.64 -4.99 -5.63
C ALA A 156 -16.27 -4.58 -6.20
N LEU A 157 -15.45 -3.82 -5.45
CA LEU A 157 -14.10 -3.43 -5.85
C LEU A 157 -13.17 -4.63 -5.99
N CYS A 158 -13.19 -5.56 -5.04
CA CYS A 158 -12.37 -6.79 -5.10
C CYS A 158 -12.75 -7.66 -6.30
N THR A 159 -14.04 -7.82 -6.55
CA THR A 159 -14.56 -8.57 -7.70
C THR A 159 -14.07 -7.97 -9.02
N PHE A 160 -14.16 -6.66 -9.16
CA PHE A 160 -13.68 -5.95 -10.35
C PHE A 160 -12.18 -6.14 -10.55
N LEU A 161 -11.37 -5.99 -9.51
CA LEU A 161 -9.91 -6.17 -9.61
C LEU A 161 -9.52 -7.59 -10.04
N VAL A 162 -10.19 -8.61 -9.49
CA VAL A 162 -9.93 -10.00 -9.89
C VAL A 162 -10.33 -10.21 -11.35
N SER A 163 -11.51 -9.73 -11.75
CA SER A 163 -12.02 -9.87 -13.12
C SER A 163 -11.12 -9.16 -14.14
N GLU A 164 -10.73 -7.92 -13.86
CA GLU A 164 -9.86 -7.16 -14.76
C GLU A 164 -8.44 -7.76 -14.83
N LYS A 165 -7.93 -8.30 -13.73
CA LYS A 165 -6.65 -9.01 -13.72
C LYS A 165 -6.72 -10.29 -14.54
N HIS A 166 -7.83 -11.02 -14.49
CA HIS A 166 -8.08 -12.21 -15.30
C HIS A 166 -8.18 -11.85 -16.79
N ALA A 167 -8.85 -10.74 -17.13
CA ALA A 167 -8.96 -10.25 -18.51
C ALA A 167 -7.59 -9.92 -19.16
N GLY A 168 -6.56 -9.68 -18.36
CA GLY A 168 -5.18 -9.51 -18.81
C GLY A 168 -5.04 -8.38 -19.83
N ASP A 169 -4.57 -8.72 -21.05
CA ASP A 169 -4.34 -7.74 -22.13
C ASP A 169 -5.62 -7.07 -22.65
N GLN A 170 -6.78 -7.67 -22.40
CA GLN A 170 -8.08 -7.11 -22.79
C GLN A 170 -8.61 -6.09 -21.79
N SER A 171 -8.05 -6.02 -20.59
CA SER A 171 -8.46 -5.09 -19.56
C SER A 171 -8.13 -3.64 -19.91
N LEU A 172 -9.13 -2.76 -19.85
CA LEU A 172 -8.92 -1.31 -19.95
C LEU A 172 -8.13 -0.74 -18.77
N TRP A 173 -8.01 -1.49 -17.67
CA TRP A 173 -7.26 -1.13 -16.45
C TRP A 173 -5.87 -1.76 -16.41
N LYS A 174 -5.50 -2.52 -17.44
CA LYS A 174 -4.18 -3.19 -17.50
C LYS A 174 -3.01 -2.28 -17.15
N PRO A 175 -2.90 -1.03 -17.67
CA PRO A 175 -1.78 -0.17 -17.32
C PRO A 175 -1.67 0.16 -15.84
N TYR A 176 -2.77 0.18 -15.10
CA TYR A 176 -2.78 0.30 -13.65
C TYR A 176 -2.44 -1.04 -12.98
N LEU A 177 -3.06 -2.13 -13.41
CA LEU A 177 -2.84 -3.46 -12.84
C LEU A 177 -1.37 -3.89 -12.93
N ASP A 178 -0.69 -3.56 -14.02
CA ASP A 178 0.72 -3.91 -14.24
C ASP A 178 1.68 -3.23 -13.26
N ILE A 179 1.30 -2.08 -12.71
CA ILE A 179 2.09 -1.40 -11.68
C ILE A 179 1.73 -1.81 -10.25
N LEU A 180 0.64 -2.52 -10.02
CA LEU A 180 0.28 -2.99 -8.69
C LEU A 180 1.28 -4.04 -8.17
N PRO A 181 1.49 -4.13 -6.85
CA PRO A 181 2.29 -5.19 -6.27
C PRO A 181 1.74 -6.58 -6.63
N LYS A 182 2.62 -7.52 -6.92
CA LYS A 182 2.24 -8.92 -7.15
C LYS A 182 1.88 -9.63 -5.85
N SER A 183 2.50 -9.21 -4.74
CA SER A 183 2.28 -9.71 -3.39
C SER A 183 2.33 -8.57 -2.37
N TYR A 184 1.80 -8.81 -1.18
CA TYR A 184 1.73 -7.86 -0.08
C TYR A 184 2.44 -8.40 1.17
N THR A 185 2.97 -7.51 1.99
CA THR A 185 3.70 -7.81 3.24
C THR A 185 2.82 -7.69 4.48
N CYS A 186 1.51 -7.45 4.33
CA CYS A 186 0.58 -7.47 5.45
C CYS A 186 0.54 -8.86 6.10
N PRO A 187 0.43 -8.98 7.44
CA PRO A 187 0.43 -10.25 8.15
C PRO A 187 -0.62 -11.24 7.65
N VAL A 188 -1.74 -10.77 7.10
CA VAL A 188 -2.77 -11.62 6.48
C VAL A 188 -2.25 -12.44 5.30
N CYS A 189 -1.21 -11.94 4.60
CA CYS A 189 -0.58 -12.59 3.43
C CYS A 189 0.63 -13.46 3.81
N LEU A 190 1.14 -13.36 5.05
CA LEU A 190 2.33 -14.09 5.47
C LEU A 190 2.00 -15.55 5.82
N GLU A 191 2.98 -16.43 5.69
CA GLU A 191 2.84 -17.82 6.14
C GLU A 191 2.55 -17.90 7.65
N PRO A 192 1.77 -18.90 8.12
CA PRO A 192 1.40 -19.05 9.54
C PRO A 192 2.61 -19.01 10.48
N GLU A 193 3.72 -19.65 10.09
CA GLU A 193 4.96 -19.72 10.85
C GLU A 193 5.60 -18.35 11.06
N VAL A 194 5.48 -17.47 10.07
CA VAL A 194 5.96 -16.08 10.16
C VAL A 194 5.06 -15.25 11.08
N VAL A 195 3.75 -15.46 11.01
CA VAL A 195 2.78 -14.81 11.92
C VAL A 195 3.00 -15.27 13.36
N ASP A 196 3.37 -16.54 13.58
CA ASP A 196 3.58 -17.11 14.92
C ASP A 196 4.79 -16.52 15.66
N VAL A 197 5.74 -15.89 14.96
CA VAL A 197 6.86 -15.17 15.60
C VAL A 197 6.51 -13.72 16.00
N LEU A 198 5.34 -13.21 15.64
CA LEU A 198 4.89 -11.88 16.06
C LEU A 198 4.64 -11.83 17.58
N PRO A 199 4.80 -10.66 18.24
CA PRO A 199 4.37 -10.45 19.63
C PRO A 199 2.91 -10.84 19.82
N GLN A 200 2.57 -11.45 20.99
CA GLN A 200 1.27 -12.08 21.21
C GLN A 200 0.05 -11.20 20.86
N PRO A 201 -0.04 -9.92 21.27
CA PRO A 201 -1.19 -9.07 20.92
C PRO A 201 -1.32 -8.84 19.40
N LEU A 202 -0.18 -8.71 18.71
CA LEU A 202 -0.15 -8.49 17.27
C LEU A 202 -0.48 -9.78 16.51
N LYS A 203 0.04 -10.92 16.97
CA LYS A 203 -0.28 -12.24 16.42
C LYS A 203 -1.79 -12.52 16.50
N ALA A 204 -2.42 -12.26 17.65
CA ALA A 204 -3.85 -12.47 17.81
C ALA A 204 -4.65 -11.64 16.79
N LYS A 205 -4.35 -10.36 16.63
CA LYS A 205 -4.99 -9.48 15.66
C LYS A 205 -4.74 -9.91 14.20
N ALA A 206 -3.54 -10.39 13.89
CA ALA A 206 -3.21 -10.90 12.56
C ALA A 206 -4.02 -12.15 12.22
N LYS A 207 -4.16 -13.07 13.18
CA LYS A 207 -4.99 -14.28 13.03
C LYS A 207 -6.47 -13.93 12.89
N GLU A 208 -6.97 -13.01 13.68
CA GLU A 208 -8.34 -12.50 13.58
C GLU A 208 -8.61 -11.85 12.23
N GLN A 209 -7.70 -10.99 11.74
CA GLN A 209 -7.83 -10.38 10.42
C GLN A 209 -7.88 -11.44 9.32
N ARG A 210 -7.00 -12.46 9.38
CA ARG A 210 -7.01 -13.58 8.43
C ARG A 210 -8.34 -14.34 8.46
N ALA A 211 -8.84 -14.67 9.64
CA ALA A 211 -10.12 -15.38 9.78
C ALA A 211 -11.27 -14.55 9.15
N ARG A 212 -11.34 -13.26 9.41
CA ARG A 212 -12.35 -12.35 8.81
C ARG A 212 -12.26 -12.32 7.28
N VAL A 213 -11.06 -12.28 6.71
CA VAL A 213 -10.91 -12.27 5.23
C VAL A 213 -11.30 -13.63 4.65
N GLN A 214 -10.98 -14.74 5.31
CA GLN A 214 -11.40 -16.08 4.90
C GLN A 214 -12.92 -16.24 4.95
N GLU A 215 -13.56 -15.76 6.00
CA GLU A 215 -15.02 -15.75 6.14
C GLU A 215 -15.68 -14.88 5.08
N PHE A 216 -15.13 -13.70 4.82
CA PHE A 216 -15.60 -12.79 3.76
C PHE A 216 -15.51 -13.44 2.38
N PHE A 217 -14.41 -14.11 2.07
CA PHE A 217 -14.29 -14.88 0.84
C PHE A 217 -15.30 -16.03 0.77
N ALA A 218 -15.43 -16.81 1.83
CA ALA A 218 -16.33 -17.95 1.89
C ALA A 218 -17.81 -17.53 1.71
N SER A 219 -18.24 -16.46 2.36
CA SER A 219 -19.59 -15.90 2.23
C SER A 219 -19.87 -15.27 0.86
N SER A 220 -18.83 -14.96 0.07
CA SER A 220 -18.96 -14.36 -1.27
C SER A 220 -19.02 -15.41 -2.40
N ARG A 221 -18.86 -16.71 -2.11
CA ARG A 221 -18.77 -17.76 -3.14
C ARG A 221 -20.00 -17.86 -4.02
N ASP A 222 -21.19 -17.74 -3.45
CA ASP A 222 -22.43 -17.79 -4.23
C ASP A 222 -22.55 -16.59 -5.18
N PHE A 223 -22.12 -15.41 -4.73
CA PHE A 223 -22.02 -14.24 -5.61
C PHE A 223 -21.02 -14.47 -6.76
N PHE A 224 -19.85 -15.04 -6.48
CA PHE A 224 -18.90 -15.38 -7.55
C PHE A 224 -19.50 -16.40 -8.52
N SER A 225 -20.18 -17.44 -8.02
CA SER A 225 -20.84 -18.44 -8.86
C SER A 225 -21.90 -17.82 -9.78
N PHE A 226 -22.61 -16.80 -9.30
CA PHE A 226 -23.58 -16.04 -10.10
C PHE A 226 -22.93 -15.28 -11.26
N LEU A 227 -21.63 -14.97 -11.18
CA LEU A 227 -20.87 -14.31 -12.24
C LEU A 227 -20.38 -15.29 -13.33
N GLN A 228 -20.54 -16.61 -13.18
CA GLN A 228 -20.05 -17.61 -14.15
C GLN A 228 -20.37 -17.29 -15.60
N PRO A 229 -21.56 -16.76 -15.96
CA PRO A 229 -21.89 -16.46 -17.36
C PRO A 229 -20.99 -15.40 -18.03
N LEU A 230 -20.22 -14.65 -17.25
CA LEU A 230 -19.27 -13.65 -17.77
C LEU A 230 -17.93 -14.25 -18.19
N PHE A 231 -17.65 -15.50 -17.81
CA PHE A 231 -16.35 -16.11 -17.95
C PHE A 231 -16.43 -17.46 -18.66
N VAL A 232 -15.45 -17.76 -19.49
CA VAL A 232 -15.32 -19.05 -20.18
C VAL A 232 -14.77 -20.11 -19.23
N GLU A 233 -13.79 -19.72 -18.41
CA GLU A 233 -13.17 -20.60 -17.43
C GLU A 233 -14.06 -20.77 -16.20
N ALA A 234 -13.82 -21.85 -15.45
CA ALA A 234 -14.52 -22.11 -14.21
C ALA A 234 -14.28 -20.97 -13.20
N ILE A 235 -15.36 -20.46 -12.61
CA ILE A 235 -15.32 -19.31 -11.70
C ILE A 235 -14.37 -19.51 -10.51
N ASP A 236 -14.27 -20.72 -9.97
CA ASP A 236 -13.40 -21.06 -8.85
C ASP A 236 -11.90 -20.96 -9.24
N SER A 237 -11.56 -21.08 -10.52
CA SER A 237 -10.18 -20.87 -10.98
C SER A 237 -9.81 -19.39 -11.06
N ILE A 238 -10.78 -18.53 -11.33
CA ILE A 238 -10.63 -17.09 -11.44
C ILE A 238 -10.67 -16.45 -10.04
N PHE A 239 -11.73 -16.73 -9.29
CA PHE A 239 -11.96 -16.23 -7.94
C PHE A 239 -11.43 -17.20 -6.88
N SER A 240 -10.15 -17.57 -6.99
CA SER A 240 -9.46 -18.31 -5.93
C SER A 240 -9.26 -17.43 -4.68
N TYR A 241 -9.09 -18.05 -3.51
CA TYR A 241 -8.77 -17.29 -2.28
C TYR A 241 -7.55 -16.40 -2.43
N SER A 242 -6.51 -16.86 -3.12
CA SER A 242 -5.29 -16.07 -3.35
C SER A 242 -5.54 -14.85 -4.24
N ALA A 243 -6.37 -14.98 -5.28
CA ALA A 243 -6.75 -13.85 -6.13
C ALA A 243 -7.59 -12.83 -5.37
N PHE A 244 -8.56 -13.31 -4.57
CA PHE A 244 -9.38 -12.46 -3.72
C PHE A 244 -8.55 -11.75 -2.64
N LEU A 245 -7.66 -12.46 -1.94
CA LEU A 245 -6.77 -11.89 -0.93
C LEU A 245 -5.87 -10.80 -1.52
N TRP A 246 -5.34 -11.01 -2.73
CA TRP A 246 -4.58 -10.00 -3.44
C TRP A 246 -5.41 -8.75 -3.71
N ALA A 247 -6.65 -8.90 -4.20
CA ALA A 247 -7.54 -7.77 -4.46
C ALA A 247 -7.92 -7.05 -3.15
N TRP A 248 -8.24 -7.80 -2.10
CA TRP A 248 -8.54 -7.26 -0.77
C TRP A 248 -7.36 -6.44 -0.23
N CYS A 249 -6.13 -6.97 -0.29
CA CYS A 249 -4.94 -6.22 0.09
C CYS A 249 -4.71 -5.00 -0.77
N THR A 250 -4.98 -5.08 -2.09
CA THR A 250 -4.86 -3.93 -3.00
C THR A 250 -5.77 -2.79 -2.56
N VAL A 251 -7.05 -3.07 -2.29
CA VAL A 251 -7.99 -2.03 -1.84
C VAL A 251 -7.56 -1.48 -0.48
N ASN A 252 -7.29 -2.34 0.49
CA ASN A 252 -7.01 -1.89 1.86
C ASN A 252 -5.69 -1.10 1.99
N THR A 253 -4.67 -1.42 1.19
CA THR A 253 -3.36 -0.75 1.29
C THR A 253 -3.22 0.49 0.41
N ARG A 254 -4.07 0.65 -0.64
CA ARG A 254 -3.89 1.66 -1.69
C ARG A 254 -5.06 2.59 -1.91
N ALA A 255 -6.23 2.29 -1.34
CA ALA A 255 -7.37 3.16 -1.51
C ALA A 255 -7.18 4.51 -0.83
N VAL A 256 -7.67 5.55 -1.47
CA VAL A 256 -7.83 6.87 -0.91
C VAL A 256 -9.26 7.04 -0.41
N TYR A 257 -9.44 7.94 0.58
CA TYR A 257 -10.75 8.23 1.12
C TYR A 257 -11.53 9.15 0.18
N LEU A 258 -12.75 8.72 -0.18
CA LEU A 258 -13.78 9.57 -0.78
C LEU A 258 -14.92 9.80 0.22
N ARG A 259 -15.69 10.88 0.02
CA ARG A 259 -16.92 11.07 0.79
C ARG A 259 -17.89 9.93 0.46
N PRO A 260 -18.58 9.36 1.49
CA PRO A 260 -19.50 8.26 1.28
C PRO A 260 -20.53 8.59 0.19
N ARG A 261 -20.74 7.63 -0.70
CA ARG A 261 -21.80 7.65 -1.71
C ARG A 261 -22.74 6.50 -1.41
N TRP A 262 -24.02 6.77 -1.40
CA TRP A 262 -25.00 5.71 -1.21
C TRP A 262 -25.47 5.19 -2.57
N ARG A 263 -25.63 3.87 -2.69
CA ARG A 263 -26.12 3.18 -3.87
C ARG A 263 -27.09 2.08 -3.45
N GLU A 264 -28.29 2.05 -4.02
CA GLU A 264 -29.31 1.02 -3.69
C GLU A 264 -28.84 -0.40 -4.01
N CYS A 265 -27.99 -0.55 -5.01
CA CYS A 265 -27.45 -1.85 -5.43
C CYS A 265 -26.24 -2.34 -4.61
N LEU A 266 -25.82 -1.57 -3.60
CA LEU A 266 -24.76 -1.95 -2.68
C LEU A 266 -25.32 -1.99 -1.25
N SER A 267 -24.65 -2.74 -0.38
CA SER A 267 -25.02 -2.79 1.05
C SER A 267 -24.89 -1.42 1.70
N ALA A 268 -25.49 -1.27 2.90
CA ALA A 268 -25.44 -0.02 3.65
C ALA A 268 -24.07 0.33 4.24
N GLU A 269 -23.04 -0.48 3.98
CA GLU A 269 -21.66 -0.18 4.37
C GLU A 269 -21.16 1.11 3.71
N PRO A 270 -20.32 1.90 4.43
CA PRO A 270 -19.81 3.15 3.87
C PRO A 270 -18.96 2.92 2.61
N ASP A 271 -19.39 3.47 1.49
CA ASP A 271 -18.64 3.49 0.24
C ASP A 271 -17.66 4.69 0.24
N THR A 272 -16.49 4.48 0.83
CA THR A 272 -15.50 5.52 1.08
C THR A 272 -14.16 5.30 0.39
N CYS A 273 -14.04 4.24 -0.39
CA CYS A 273 -12.78 3.82 -1.00
C CYS A 273 -12.73 4.10 -2.50
N ALA A 274 -11.60 4.64 -2.96
CA ALA A 274 -11.26 4.66 -4.37
C ALA A 274 -9.79 4.29 -4.57
N LEU A 275 -9.49 3.49 -5.59
CA LEU A 275 -8.11 3.31 -6.02
C LEU A 275 -7.73 4.45 -6.96
N ALA A 276 -6.55 5.02 -6.74
CA ALA A 276 -6.08 6.23 -7.42
C ALA A 276 -4.77 5.96 -8.14
N PRO A 277 -4.82 5.45 -9.41
CA PRO A 277 -3.64 5.14 -10.21
C PRO A 277 -2.62 6.26 -10.23
N TYR A 278 -1.35 5.94 -10.08
CA TYR A 278 -0.23 6.86 -9.97
C TYR A 278 -0.13 7.58 -8.61
N LEU A 279 -1.23 8.12 -8.08
CA LEU A 279 -1.27 8.77 -6.77
C LEU A 279 -0.92 7.80 -5.65
N ASP A 280 -1.35 6.56 -5.75
CA ASP A 280 -1.12 5.47 -4.81
C ASP A 280 0.35 4.96 -4.78
N LEU A 281 1.22 5.53 -5.61
CA LEU A 281 2.68 5.36 -5.52
C LEU A 281 3.32 6.27 -4.46
N LEU A 282 2.60 7.25 -3.91
CA LEU A 282 3.10 8.09 -2.82
C LEU A 282 3.22 7.27 -1.53
N ASN A 283 4.41 7.24 -0.94
CA ASN A 283 4.68 6.53 0.30
C ASN A 283 4.30 7.34 1.53
N HIS A 284 4.14 6.65 2.65
CA HIS A 284 3.79 7.24 3.95
C HIS A 284 4.98 7.86 4.66
N SER A 285 4.74 9.04 5.26
CA SER A 285 5.58 9.59 6.32
C SER A 285 4.69 10.16 7.42
N PRO A 286 4.89 9.76 8.69
CA PRO A 286 4.06 10.24 9.80
C PRO A 286 4.31 11.71 10.14
N HIS A 287 5.39 12.31 9.62
CA HIS A 287 5.78 13.71 9.86
C HIS A 287 5.20 14.68 8.81
N ILE A 288 4.53 14.18 7.80
CA ILE A 288 3.98 14.98 6.70
C ILE A 288 2.48 15.15 6.91
N GLN A 289 2.02 16.38 7.09
CA GLN A 289 0.58 16.69 7.12
C GLN A 289 0.15 17.13 5.73
N VAL A 290 -0.47 16.24 4.97
CA VAL A 290 -0.95 16.54 3.62
C VAL A 290 -2.44 16.85 3.64
N LYS A 291 -2.84 17.88 2.90
CA LYS A 291 -4.25 18.06 2.56
C LYS A 291 -4.53 17.27 1.28
N ALA A 292 -5.22 16.15 1.43
CA ALA A 292 -5.67 15.30 0.34
C ALA A 292 -7.19 15.21 0.39
N ALA A 293 -7.87 15.58 -0.69
CA ALA A 293 -9.32 15.52 -0.77
C ALA A 293 -9.80 15.55 -2.23
N PHE A 294 -11.00 15.00 -2.44
CA PHE A 294 -11.71 15.19 -3.70
C PHE A 294 -12.32 16.60 -3.75
N ASN A 295 -11.94 17.37 -4.75
CA ASN A 295 -12.46 18.71 -5.02
C ASN A 295 -13.62 18.61 -6.02
N LYS A 296 -14.84 18.92 -5.58
CA LYS A 296 -16.06 18.82 -6.41
C LYS A 296 -16.10 19.85 -7.54
N GLU A 297 -15.43 21.01 -7.37
CA GLU A 297 -15.43 22.07 -8.36
C GLU A 297 -14.54 21.69 -9.57
N THR A 298 -13.39 21.06 -9.30
CA THR A 298 -12.47 20.63 -10.35
C THR A 298 -12.74 19.21 -10.85
N GLY A 299 -13.54 18.41 -10.12
CA GLY A 299 -13.77 17.00 -10.40
C GLY A 299 -12.50 16.15 -10.22
N CYS A 300 -11.56 16.60 -9.38
CA CYS A 300 -10.26 15.96 -9.21
C CYS A 300 -9.99 15.59 -7.74
N TYR A 301 -9.23 14.52 -7.55
CA TYR A 301 -8.61 14.22 -6.26
C TYR A 301 -7.29 14.99 -6.17
N GLU A 302 -7.23 15.94 -5.24
CA GLU A 302 -6.13 16.89 -5.13
C GLU A 302 -5.25 16.61 -3.92
N ILE A 303 -3.92 16.69 -4.13
CA ILE A 303 -2.93 16.67 -3.07
C ILE A 303 -2.05 17.90 -3.19
N ARG A 304 -1.87 18.61 -2.06
CA ARG A 304 -0.99 19.76 -1.95
C ARG A 304 0.17 19.47 -1.01
N ALA A 305 1.35 19.99 -1.32
CA ALA A 305 2.54 19.84 -0.48
C ALA A 305 2.32 20.48 0.90
N ALA A 306 2.54 19.71 1.96
CA ALA A 306 2.46 20.22 3.33
C ALA A 306 3.73 20.95 3.77
N SER A 307 4.84 20.67 3.09
CA SER A 307 6.15 21.24 3.37
C SER A 307 6.98 21.34 2.09
N ARG A 308 8.09 22.03 2.18
CA ARG A 308 9.03 22.12 1.06
C ARG A 308 9.67 20.76 0.78
N CYS A 309 9.63 20.32 -0.49
CA CYS A 309 10.37 19.18 -1.00
C CYS A 309 11.41 19.66 -2.02
N ARG A 310 12.64 19.17 -1.94
CA ARG A 310 13.70 19.54 -2.89
C ARG A 310 13.58 18.69 -4.15
N LYS A 311 14.15 19.22 -5.24
CA LYS A 311 14.31 18.45 -6.47
C LYS A 311 15.04 17.11 -6.19
N HIS A 312 14.54 16.01 -6.77
CA HIS A 312 15.05 14.65 -6.63
C HIS A 312 14.87 14.01 -5.22
N GLU A 313 14.13 14.64 -4.33
CA GLU A 313 13.68 14.01 -3.09
C GLU A 313 12.39 13.21 -3.32
N GLN A 314 12.19 12.18 -2.50
CA GLN A 314 10.93 11.45 -2.46
C GLN A 314 9.83 12.33 -1.91
N VAL A 315 8.66 12.28 -2.55
CA VAL A 315 7.46 12.94 -2.07
C VAL A 315 6.66 11.94 -1.25
N PHE A 316 6.28 12.36 -0.05
CA PHE A 316 5.51 11.56 0.89
C PHE A 316 4.15 12.17 1.17
N ILE A 317 3.22 11.34 1.60
CA ILE A 317 1.95 11.73 2.20
C ILE A 317 1.80 11.07 3.58
N CYS A 318 0.83 11.50 4.37
CA CYS A 318 0.45 10.80 5.59
C CYS A 318 -0.81 9.97 5.32
N TYR A 319 -0.73 8.65 5.51
CA TYR A 319 -1.89 7.75 5.37
C TYR A 319 -2.89 7.90 6.54
N GLY A 320 -2.45 8.51 7.63
CA GLY A 320 -3.20 8.76 8.84
C GLY A 320 -2.30 8.72 10.09
N PRO A 321 -2.81 9.14 11.24
CA PRO A 321 -2.08 9.09 12.52
C PRO A 321 -2.08 7.65 13.07
N HIS A 322 -1.48 6.73 12.33
CA HIS A 322 -1.46 5.31 12.64
C HIS A 322 -0.24 4.93 13.46
N ASP A 323 -0.43 4.12 14.51
CA ASP A 323 0.66 3.47 15.21
C ASP A 323 1.31 2.36 14.38
N ASN A 324 2.43 1.83 14.85
CA ASN A 324 3.16 0.78 14.12
C ASN A 324 2.40 -0.55 14.04
N GLN A 325 1.51 -0.85 14.99
CA GLN A 325 0.67 -2.04 14.93
C GLN A 325 -0.31 -1.95 13.76
N ARG A 326 -0.97 -0.80 13.62
CA ARG A 326 -1.90 -0.55 12.52
C ARG A 326 -1.18 -0.48 11.17
N LEU A 327 -0.03 0.21 11.10
CA LEU A 327 0.78 0.26 9.88
C LEU A 327 1.20 -1.14 9.41
N LEU A 328 1.58 -2.03 10.33
CA LEU A 328 1.95 -3.39 9.97
C LEU A 328 0.75 -4.23 9.52
N LEU A 329 -0.37 -4.18 10.26
CA LEU A 329 -1.55 -4.99 9.96
C LEU A 329 -2.23 -4.56 8.66
N GLU A 330 -2.36 -3.25 8.43
CA GLU A 330 -3.14 -2.71 7.31
C GLU A 330 -2.29 -2.40 6.07
N TYR A 331 -0.99 -2.06 6.24
CA TYR A 331 -0.14 -1.63 5.13
C TYR A 331 1.13 -2.48 4.93
N GLY A 332 1.46 -3.37 5.89
CA GLY A 332 2.57 -4.29 5.77
C GLY A 332 3.96 -3.69 6.06
N PHE A 333 4.05 -2.55 6.74
CA PHE A 333 5.32 -1.92 7.14
C PHE A 333 5.25 -1.27 8.52
N VAL A 334 6.40 -0.87 9.05
CA VAL A 334 6.52 -0.10 10.29
C VAL A 334 7.39 1.13 10.07
N SER A 335 7.16 2.20 10.83
CA SER A 335 7.99 3.40 10.84
C SER A 335 8.85 3.46 12.10
N LEU A 336 10.19 3.60 11.94
CA LEU A 336 11.13 3.60 13.07
C LEU A 336 10.97 4.80 14.01
N HIS A 337 10.58 5.95 13.48
CA HIS A 337 10.40 7.20 14.22
C HIS A 337 8.95 7.67 14.14
N ASN A 338 8.02 6.76 14.46
CA ASN A 338 6.60 7.05 14.39
C ASN A 338 6.17 7.87 15.64
N PRO A 339 5.75 9.14 15.51
CA PRO A 339 5.27 9.94 16.63
C PRO A 339 3.95 9.42 17.20
N HIS A 340 3.24 8.55 16.45
CA HIS A 340 1.99 7.91 16.86
C HIS A 340 2.23 6.52 17.48
N ALA A 341 3.49 6.12 17.69
CA ALA A 341 3.79 4.85 18.36
C ALA A 341 3.22 4.84 19.76
N CYS A 342 2.48 3.79 20.10
CA CYS A 342 1.91 3.58 21.42
C CYS A 342 2.19 2.16 21.89
N VAL A 343 2.14 1.97 23.21
CA VAL A 343 2.21 0.67 23.87
C VAL A 343 0.85 0.39 24.48
N TYR A 344 0.25 -0.71 24.08
CA TYR A 344 -1.02 -1.16 24.66
C TYR A 344 -0.72 -1.89 25.99
N VAL A 345 -1.32 -1.42 27.06
CA VAL A 345 -1.23 -2.05 28.39
C VAL A 345 -2.54 -2.74 28.68
N SER A 346 -2.49 -4.01 29.09
CA SER A 346 -3.68 -4.74 29.59
C SER A 346 -4.17 -4.07 30.87
N THR A 347 -5.47 -3.89 30.98
CA THR A 347 -6.14 -3.42 32.21
C THR A 347 -6.47 -4.54 33.19
N GLU A 348 -6.11 -5.77 32.87
CA GLU A 348 -6.21 -6.89 33.79
C GLU A 348 -5.12 -6.76 34.85
N ILE A 349 -5.53 -6.27 36.05
CA ILE A 349 -4.76 -6.26 37.29
C ILE A 349 -5.24 -7.44 38.13
#